data_955ed82722f561f5c8dcf60554529566
#
_entry.id   955ed82722f561f5c8dcf60554529566
#
_cell.length_a   1.000
_cell.length_b   1.000
_cell.length_c   1.000
_cell.angle_alpha   90.00
_cell.angle_beta   90.00
_cell.angle_gamma   90.00
#
_symmetry.space_group_name_H-M   'P 1'
#
loop_
_entity.id
_entity.type
_entity.pdbx_description
1 polymer ?
#
loop_
_entity_poly.entity_id
_entity_poly.type
_entity_poly.pdbx_seq_one_letter_code
_entity_poly.pdbx_strand_id
1 'polypeptide(L)'
;MSQNKLSLEDVRIALDSKVILDNVNLAVNDGDIVSLMGASASGKTTLIRSIAGFNNISSGRIKIDGQIIDDSHKKIGISKRNVGFIFQDLALFPHLTVRENICFGLRSINKTEILKRTEKLELLLNIKDIKDRYPNQISGGQQQRVAIARAIAPQPKLLLLDEPFSALDHDLKINLMEDIMKLIKSEGITAILITHNAQEAFKMSDKIAFISNKTITQYTSPYNIYHRPLSKEISNFFGISSYIKAEILDSHHIRTILGDFDGNFEKYKKGSQVDLLIRPDNITYDDKSEFSAKVIKQTFIGSDFLYELELEDSQKIFCYEPAQHNHEINQIIKIKLNLAHLTVLDS
;
A
#
# COMPACT_ATOMS: atom_id res chain seq x y z
N MET A 1 1.25 25.22 6.96
CA MET A 1 2.01 24.26 6.12
C MET A 1 2.25 23.04 6.98
N SER A 2 1.78 21.87 6.60
CA SER A 2 2.05 20.61 7.34
C SER A 2 3.55 20.35 7.29
N GLN A 3 4.15 20.16 8.45
CA GLN A 3 5.58 19.86 8.55
C GLN A 3 5.80 18.41 8.15
N ASN A 4 6.73 18.14 7.21
CA ASN A 4 7.08 16.79 6.82
C ASN A 4 7.76 16.08 8.01
N LYS A 5 7.21 14.91 8.41
CA LYS A 5 7.81 14.05 9.42
C LYS A 5 9.04 13.33 8.88
N LEU A 6 8.94 12.80 7.68
CA LEU A 6 10.05 12.15 6.96
C LEU A 6 10.24 12.84 5.60
N SER A 7 11.50 13.10 5.24
CA SER A 7 11.88 13.55 3.90
C SER A 7 13.06 12.72 3.38
N LEU A 8 12.90 12.18 2.20
CA LEU A 8 13.96 11.55 1.40
C LEU A 8 14.25 12.47 0.22
N GLU A 9 15.50 12.87 0.05
CA GLU A 9 15.95 13.79 -1.00
C GLU A 9 17.05 13.11 -1.80
N ASP A 10 16.76 12.75 -3.06
CA ASP A 10 17.66 12.13 -4.03
C ASP A 10 18.42 10.91 -3.47
N VAL A 11 17.72 10.12 -2.66
CA VAL A 11 18.32 9.00 -1.93
C VAL A 11 18.70 7.88 -2.89
N ARG A 12 19.98 7.49 -2.85
CA ARG A 12 20.51 6.32 -3.55
C ARG A 12 21.02 5.29 -2.56
N ILE A 13 20.67 4.02 -2.79
CA ILE A 13 21.09 2.90 -1.98
C ILE A 13 21.70 1.82 -2.86
N ALA A 14 22.94 1.43 -2.53
CA ALA A 14 23.63 0.32 -3.17
C ALA A 14 24.06 -0.70 -2.11
N LEU A 15 23.92 -1.98 -2.42
CA LEU A 15 24.40 -3.10 -1.63
C LEU A 15 25.34 -3.94 -2.49
N ASP A 16 26.52 -4.22 -1.98
CA ASP A 16 27.56 -4.99 -2.70
C ASP A 16 27.78 -4.50 -4.16
N SER A 17 27.92 -3.18 -4.31
CA SER A 17 28.08 -2.49 -5.60
C SER A 17 26.84 -2.52 -6.53
N LYS A 18 25.76 -3.21 -6.17
CA LYS A 18 24.51 -3.22 -6.92
C LYS A 18 23.59 -2.10 -6.45
N VAL A 19 23.19 -1.22 -7.37
CA VAL A 19 22.21 -0.16 -7.10
C VAL A 19 20.82 -0.80 -6.94
N ILE A 20 20.27 -0.69 -5.73
CA ILE A 20 18.93 -1.19 -5.37
C ILE A 20 17.90 -0.10 -5.60
N LEU A 21 18.19 1.11 -5.11
CA LEU A 21 17.32 2.28 -5.26
C LEU A 21 18.16 3.45 -5.76
N ASP A 22 17.55 4.30 -6.59
CA ASP A 22 18.21 5.45 -7.20
C ASP A 22 17.24 6.63 -7.28
N ASN A 23 17.72 7.82 -6.93
CA ASN A 23 16.93 9.06 -6.97
C ASN A 23 15.55 8.96 -6.29
N VAL A 24 15.53 8.37 -5.08
CA VAL A 24 14.28 8.23 -4.32
C VAL A 24 13.97 9.54 -3.60
N ASN A 25 12.80 10.11 -3.93
CA ASN A 25 12.24 11.29 -3.31
C ASN A 25 10.90 10.96 -2.66
N LEU A 26 10.71 11.31 -1.38
CA LEU A 26 9.48 11.06 -0.63
C LEU A 26 9.33 12.11 0.48
N ALA A 27 8.13 12.66 0.60
CA ALA A 27 7.76 13.55 1.71
C ALA A 27 6.52 13.01 2.42
N VAL A 28 6.67 12.59 3.68
CA VAL A 28 5.58 12.07 4.51
C VAL A 28 5.20 13.10 5.54
N ASN A 29 3.92 13.50 5.58
CA ASN A 29 3.44 14.46 6.57
C ASN A 29 3.36 13.85 7.96
N ASP A 30 3.34 14.71 8.96
CA ASP A 30 3.13 14.29 10.35
C ASP A 30 1.74 13.65 10.54
N GLY A 31 1.68 12.49 11.17
CA GLY A 31 0.47 11.71 11.41
C GLY A 31 -0.07 10.91 10.20
N ASP A 32 0.56 10.99 9.02
CA ASP A 32 0.17 10.16 7.86
C ASP A 32 0.66 8.71 8.05
N ILE A 33 -0.14 7.77 7.57
CA ILE A 33 0.25 6.38 7.32
C ILE A 33 0.50 6.24 5.83
N VAL A 34 1.71 5.86 5.44
CA VAL A 34 2.11 5.66 4.05
C VAL A 34 2.46 4.21 3.78
N SER A 35 1.82 3.58 2.79
CA SER A 35 2.24 2.26 2.33
C SER A 35 3.30 2.37 1.24
N LEU A 36 4.38 1.57 1.38
CA LEU A 36 5.36 1.32 0.33
C LEU A 36 4.99 0.03 -0.39
N MET A 37 4.71 0.12 -1.67
CA MET A 37 4.28 -1.00 -2.50
C MET A 37 5.17 -1.15 -3.75
N GLY A 38 5.06 -2.28 -4.41
CA GLY A 38 5.85 -2.62 -5.61
C GLY A 38 6.20 -4.10 -5.65
N ALA A 39 6.75 -4.59 -6.74
CA ALA A 39 7.12 -5.98 -6.94
C ALA A 39 8.06 -6.51 -5.83
N SER A 40 8.14 -7.83 -5.67
CA SER A 40 9.13 -8.45 -4.79
C SER A 40 10.55 -8.03 -5.21
N ALA A 41 11.43 -7.81 -4.24
CA ALA A 41 12.80 -7.33 -4.47
C ALA A 41 12.92 -5.91 -5.10
N SER A 42 11.86 -5.09 -5.11
CA SER A 42 11.92 -3.70 -5.60
C SER A 42 12.69 -2.73 -4.70
N GLY A 43 13.14 -3.17 -3.50
CA GLY A 43 13.93 -2.36 -2.58
C GLY A 43 13.17 -1.78 -1.38
N LYS A 44 11.89 -2.12 -1.17
CA LYS A 44 11.05 -1.62 -0.06
C LYS A 44 11.67 -1.82 1.32
N THR A 45 12.01 -3.08 1.66
CA THR A 45 12.68 -3.43 2.93
C THR A 45 14.03 -2.74 3.06
N THR A 46 14.78 -2.64 1.97
CA THR A 46 16.07 -1.93 1.93
C THR A 46 15.87 -0.45 2.28
N LEU A 47 14.83 0.19 1.74
CA LEU A 47 14.53 1.60 2.00
C LEU A 47 14.22 1.84 3.48
N ILE A 48 13.27 1.09 4.07
CA ILE A 48 12.90 1.31 5.48
C ILE A 48 14.05 0.94 6.44
N ARG A 49 14.87 -0.07 6.10
CA ARG A 49 16.10 -0.39 6.85
C ARG A 49 17.12 0.74 6.79
N SER A 50 17.24 1.44 5.66
CA SER A 50 18.10 2.64 5.55
C SER A 50 17.54 3.79 6.39
N ILE A 51 16.22 4.04 6.38
CA ILE A 51 15.58 5.02 7.24
C ILE A 51 15.83 4.71 8.72
N ALA A 52 15.70 3.45 9.12
CA ALA A 52 15.99 3.00 10.50
C ALA A 52 17.48 3.08 10.86
N GLY A 53 18.37 3.05 9.85
CA GLY A 53 19.83 3.11 10.02
C GLY A 53 20.53 1.76 10.02
N PHE A 54 19.86 0.67 9.66
CA PHE A 54 20.47 -0.64 9.48
C PHE A 54 21.36 -0.69 8.24
N ASN A 55 20.94 -0.02 7.14
CA ASN A 55 21.72 0.10 5.92
C ASN A 55 22.22 1.55 5.75
N ASN A 56 23.30 1.72 5.00
CA ASN A 56 23.81 3.03 4.62
C ASN A 56 23.15 3.48 3.32
N ILE A 57 23.01 4.80 3.13
CA ILE A 57 22.72 5.37 1.82
C ILE A 57 24.05 5.65 1.11
N SER A 58 24.04 5.58 -0.21
CA SER A 58 25.22 5.88 -1.04
C SER A 58 25.33 7.36 -1.38
N SER A 59 24.18 8.05 -1.51
CA SER A 59 24.07 9.51 -1.69
C SER A 59 22.66 9.99 -1.34
N GLY A 60 22.45 11.29 -1.35
CA GLY A 60 21.20 11.93 -0.99
C GLY A 60 21.08 12.23 0.51
N ARG A 61 19.87 12.47 1.00
CA ARG A 61 19.62 12.81 2.41
C ARG A 61 18.35 12.19 2.93
N ILE A 62 18.41 11.76 4.20
CA ILE A 62 17.23 11.33 4.97
C ILE A 62 17.05 12.31 6.13
N LYS A 63 15.85 12.87 6.27
CA LYS A 63 15.48 13.79 7.36
C LYS A 63 14.29 13.25 8.12
N ILE A 64 14.30 13.40 9.46
CA ILE A 64 13.15 13.18 10.35
C ILE A 64 12.94 14.46 11.14
N ASP A 65 11.71 15.00 11.17
CA ASP A 65 11.37 16.32 11.76
C ASP A 65 12.33 17.44 11.29
N GLY A 66 12.67 17.45 10.00
CA GLY A 66 13.62 18.43 9.43
C GLY A 66 15.08 18.19 9.79
N GLN A 67 15.39 17.33 10.73
CA GLN A 67 16.77 16.99 11.12
C GLN A 67 17.36 15.95 10.14
N ILE A 68 18.53 16.25 9.58
CA ILE A 68 19.29 15.27 8.76
C ILE A 68 19.76 14.14 9.68
N ILE A 69 19.30 12.92 9.38
CA ILE A 69 19.70 11.70 10.10
C ILE A 69 20.72 10.87 9.33
N ASP A 70 20.79 11.07 8.02
CA ASP A 70 21.77 10.43 7.14
C ASP A 70 21.96 11.30 5.88
N ASP A 71 23.21 11.63 5.52
CA ASP A 71 23.55 12.34 4.28
C ASP A 71 24.71 11.65 3.53
N SER A 72 24.93 10.37 3.77
CA SER A 72 26.03 9.53 3.32
C SER A 72 27.39 9.80 3.97
N HIS A 73 27.63 11.01 4.47
CA HIS A 73 28.86 11.37 5.17
C HIS A 73 28.67 11.33 6.69
N LYS A 74 27.51 11.81 7.17
CA LYS A 74 27.17 11.85 8.58
C LYS A 74 25.92 11.03 8.82
N LYS A 75 26.02 10.03 9.72
CA LYS A 75 24.92 9.12 10.06
C LYS A 75 24.62 9.17 11.55
N ILE A 76 23.38 9.42 11.90
CA ILE A 76 22.90 9.26 13.28
C ILE A 76 22.67 7.77 13.53
N GLY A 77 23.21 7.28 14.65
CA GLY A 77 23.07 5.88 15.06
C GLY A 77 21.61 5.48 15.32
N ILE A 78 21.29 4.21 15.11
CA ILE A 78 19.93 3.64 15.16
C ILE A 78 19.17 4.07 16.40
N SER A 79 19.77 3.91 17.60
CA SER A 79 19.13 4.23 18.89
C SER A 79 18.79 5.72 19.07
N LYS A 80 19.41 6.61 18.30
CA LYS A 80 19.19 8.06 18.37
C LYS A 80 18.24 8.60 17.33
N ARG A 81 17.76 7.74 16.37
CA ARG A 81 16.81 8.15 15.32
C ARG A 81 15.38 8.29 15.81
N ASN A 82 15.08 7.75 17.00
CA ASN A 82 13.73 7.71 17.58
C ASN A 82 12.69 7.10 16.64
N VAL A 83 13.04 5.94 16.05
CA VAL A 83 12.22 5.18 15.08
C VAL A 83 11.85 3.85 15.73
N GLY A 84 10.56 3.52 15.71
CA GLY A 84 10.06 2.19 16.02
C GLY A 84 10.14 1.31 14.77
N PHE A 85 10.56 0.05 14.93
CA PHE A 85 10.67 -0.89 13.83
C PHE A 85 9.99 -2.21 14.17
N ILE A 86 9.11 -2.69 13.30
CA ILE A 86 8.49 -4.00 13.37
C ILE A 86 9.03 -4.82 12.21
N PHE A 87 9.76 -5.88 12.54
CA PHE A 87 10.33 -6.82 11.58
C PHE A 87 9.28 -7.84 11.11
N GLN A 88 9.45 -8.39 9.94
CA GLN A 88 8.58 -9.42 9.37
C GLN A 88 8.50 -10.67 10.26
N ASP A 89 9.59 -11.06 10.90
CA ASP A 89 9.68 -12.17 11.85
C ASP A 89 9.32 -11.78 13.30
N LEU A 90 8.77 -10.56 13.50
CA LEU A 90 8.41 -9.94 14.78
C LEU A 90 9.58 -9.73 15.75
N ALA A 91 10.64 -10.50 15.66
CA ALA A 91 11.86 -10.44 16.46
C ALA A 91 11.60 -10.27 17.98
N LEU A 92 10.60 -10.98 18.55
CA LEU A 92 10.34 -10.98 19.98
C LEU A 92 11.47 -11.69 20.72
N PHE A 93 11.79 -11.18 21.91
CA PHE A 93 12.79 -11.81 22.78
C PHE A 93 12.19 -13.07 23.43
N PRO A 94 12.62 -14.29 23.06
CA PRO A 94 11.96 -15.53 23.49
C PRO A 94 12.13 -15.82 24.98
N HIS A 95 13.14 -15.23 25.61
CA HIS A 95 13.47 -15.38 27.04
C HIS A 95 12.82 -14.33 27.93
N LEU A 96 12.06 -13.39 27.36
CA LEU A 96 11.31 -12.35 28.06
C LEU A 96 9.82 -12.62 27.96
N THR A 97 9.07 -12.32 29.01
CA THR A 97 7.60 -12.33 29.01
C THR A 97 7.05 -11.26 28.06
N VAL A 98 5.74 -11.29 27.78
CA VAL A 98 5.04 -10.25 27.01
C VAL A 98 5.31 -8.87 27.59
N ARG A 99 5.10 -8.69 28.89
CA ARG A 99 5.32 -7.41 29.58
C ARG A 99 6.78 -6.96 29.50
N GLU A 100 7.72 -7.84 29.71
CA GLU A 100 9.15 -7.53 29.61
C GLU A 100 9.58 -7.17 28.19
N ASN A 101 9.01 -7.82 27.16
CA ASN A 101 9.20 -7.43 25.77
C ASN A 101 8.75 -5.99 25.53
N ILE A 102 7.56 -5.60 26.02
CA ILE A 102 7.02 -4.23 25.86
C ILE A 102 7.91 -3.22 26.60
N CYS A 103 8.33 -3.55 27.83
CA CYS A 103 9.16 -2.67 28.65
C CYS A 103 10.59 -2.52 28.14
N PHE A 104 11.06 -3.40 27.26
CA PHE A 104 12.47 -3.46 26.87
C PHE A 104 13.02 -2.13 26.34
N GLY A 105 12.22 -1.38 25.58
CA GLY A 105 12.61 -0.07 25.05
C GLY A 105 12.45 1.11 25.99
N LEU A 106 11.88 0.90 27.21
CA LEU A 106 11.49 1.97 28.13
C LEU A 106 12.53 2.26 29.24
N ARG A 107 13.79 1.88 29.04
CA ARG A 107 14.82 1.93 30.09
C ARG A 107 15.20 3.33 30.56
N SER A 108 14.80 4.40 29.86
CA SER A 108 15.21 5.78 30.17
C SER A 108 14.20 6.58 30.99
N ILE A 109 13.08 5.98 31.43
CA ILE A 109 12.02 6.63 32.19
C ILE A 109 11.81 5.95 33.55
N ASN A 110 11.12 6.62 34.47
CA ASN A 110 10.90 6.10 35.79
C ASN A 110 9.97 4.88 35.82
N LYS A 111 10.09 4.02 36.85
CA LYS A 111 9.30 2.76 36.93
C LYS A 111 7.80 2.97 36.88
N THR A 112 7.29 4.06 37.46
CA THR A 112 5.84 4.36 37.50
C THR A 112 5.33 4.70 36.12
N GLU A 113 6.08 5.45 35.35
CA GLU A 113 5.73 5.79 33.95
C GLU A 113 5.81 4.57 33.04
N ILE A 114 6.85 3.73 33.21
CA ILE A 114 6.96 2.45 32.50
C ILE A 114 5.68 1.62 32.73
N LEU A 115 5.28 1.46 33.98
CA LEU A 115 4.10 0.65 34.31
C LEU A 115 2.83 1.21 33.69
N LYS A 116 2.57 2.52 33.86
CA LYS A 116 1.40 3.20 33.27
C LYS A 116 1.37 3.05 31.74
N ARG A 117 2.51 3.25 31.07
CA ARG A 117 2.60 3.14 29.62
C ARG A 117 2.35 1.72 29.14
N THR A 118 2.94 0.74 29.81
CA THR A 118 2.80 -0.67 29.49
C THR A 118 1.35 -1.13 29.70
N GLU A 119 0.73 -0.82 30.84
CA GLU A 119 -0.67 -1.16 31.11
C GLU A 119 -1.63 -0.54 30.09
N LYS A 120 -1.39 0.72 29.67
CA LYS A 120 -2.16 1.36 28.62
C LYS A 120 -2.09 0.56 27.31
N LEU A 121 -0.88 0.15 26.88
CA LEU A 121 -0.71 -0.63 25.64
C LEU A 121 -1.25 -2.05 25.76
N GLU A 122 -1.10 -2.70 26.92
CA GLU A 122 -1.70 -4.01 27.19
C GLU A 122 -3.23 -4.00 27.04
N LEU A 123 -3.88 -2.92 27.50
CA LEU A 123 -5.34 -2.74 27.36
C LEU A 123 -5.73 -2.44 25.91
N LEU A 124 -5.07 -1.47 25.26
CA LEU A 124 -5.41 -1.05 23.90
C LEU A 124 -5.23 -2.17 22.86
N LEU A 125 -4.27 -3.06 23.09
CA LEU A 125 -3.97 -4.18 22.21
C LEU A 125 -4.57 -5.52 22.66
N ASN A 126 -5.38 -5.53 23.74
CA ASN A 126 -6.02 -6.74 24.28
C ASN A 126 -5.01 -7.88 24.59
N ILE A 127 -3.91 -7.53 25.27
CA ILE A 127 -2.84 -8.48 25.65
C ILE A 127 -2.58 -8.52 27.16
N LYS A 128 -3.42 -7.89 27.95
CA LYS A 128 -3.29 -7.83 29.42
C LYS A 128 -3.30 -9.22 30.06
N ASP A 129 -4.18 -10.12 29.58
CA ASP A 129 -4.36 -11.44 30.18
C ASP A 129 -3.19 -12.40 29.88
N ILE A 130 -2.32 -12.03 28.95
CA ILE A 130 -1.16 -12.83 28.55
C ILE A 130 0.18 -12.17 28.94
N LYS A 131 0.15 -11.11 29.72
CA LYS A 131 1.32 -10.28 30.07
C LYS A 131 2.50 -11.06 30.68
N ASP A 132 2.21 -12.15 31.42
CA ASP A 132 3.19 -12.97 32.11
C ASP A 132 3.59 -14.22 31.30
N ARG A 133 3.04 -14.42 30.08
CA ARG A 133 3.40 -15.51 29.17
C ARG A 133 4.65 -15.15 28.34
N TYR A 134 5.33 -16.21 27.88
CA TYR A 134 6.44 -16.09 26.94
C TYR A 134 5.94 -16.14 25.48
N PRO A 135 6.73 -15.63 24.51
CA PRO A 135 6.32 -15.63 23.08
C PRO A 135 5.88 -16.99 22.53
N ASN A 136 6.51 -18.07 22.93
CA ASN A 136 6.17 -19.44 22.51
C ASN A 136 4.86 -19.99 23.13
N GLN A 137 4.24 -19.26 24.05
CA GLN A 137 3.00 -19.63 24.74
C GLN A 137 1.78 -18.86 24.23
N ILE A 138 1.95 -18.05 23.19
CA ILE A 138 0.91 -17.17 22.65
C ILE A 138 0.76 -17.34 21.14
N SER A 139 -0.44 -17.04 20.61
CA SER A 139 -0.73 -17.17 19.18
C SER A 139 0.06 -16.16 18.34
N GLY A 140 0.19 -16.39 17.03
CA GLY A 140 0.86 -15.47 16.10
C GLY A 140 0.25 -14.06 16.12
N GLY A 141 -1.07 -13.92 16.16
CA GLY A 141 -1.74 -12.62 16.29
C GLY A 141 -1.45 -11.92 17.62
N GLN A 142 -1.32 -12.69 18.72
CA GLN A 142 -0.90 -12.13 20.01
C GLN A 142 0.56 -11.69 19.98
N GLN A 143 1.46 -12.50 19.37
CA GLN A 143 2.86 -12.11 19.18
C GLN A 143 2.98 -10.81 18.39
N GLN A 144 2.16 -10.64 17.36
CA GLN A 144 2.08 -9.42 16.57
C GLN A 144 1.70 -8.21 17.42
N ARG A 145 0.64 -8.33 18.23
CA ARG A 145 0.22 -7.26 19.15
C ARG A 145 1.33 -6.88 20.13
N VAL A 146 2.07 -7.86 20.63
CA VAL A 146 3.24 -7.62 21.50
C VAL A 146 4.37 -6.90 20.77
N ALA A 147 4.69 -7.29 19.54
CA ALA A 147 5.72 -6.63 18.73
C ALA A 147 5.37 -5.15 18.46
N ILE A 148 4.10 -4.88 18.17
CA ILE A 148 3.59 -3.52 17.98
C ILE A 148 3.66 -2.72 19.28
N ALA A 149 3.19 -3.30 20.40
CA ALA A 149 3.28 -2.67 21.72
C ALA A 149 4.73 -2.29 22.04
N ARG A 150 5.68 -3.20 21.83
CA ARG A 150 7.11 -2.97 22.04
C ARG A 150 7.66 -1.83 21.19
N ALA A 151 7.27 -1.78 19.89
CA ALA A 151 7.74 -0.75 18.96
C ALA A 151 7.16 0.64 19.28
N ILE A 152 5.91 0.70 19.78
CA ILE A 152 5.22 1.96 20.11
C ILE A 152 5.49 2.43 21.53
N ALA A 153 5.86 1.54 22.44
CA ALA A 153 6.08 1.87 23.85
C ALA A 153 7.01 3.08 24.05
N PRO A 154 8.15 3.20 23.35
CA PRO A 154 9.05 4.36 23.47
C PRO A 154 8.52 5.67 22.87
N GLN A 155 7.29 5.70 22.33
CA GLN A 155 6.71 6.85 21.63
C GLN A 155 7.60 7.35 20.47
N PRO A 156 7.86 6.49 19.47
CA PRO A 156 8.73 6.85 18.37
C PRO A 156 8.11 7.98 17.51
N LYS A 157 8.95 8.79 16.90
CA LYS A 157 8.55 9.81 15.94
C LYS A 157 8.02 9.24 14.64
N LEU A 158 8.56 8.08 14.24
CA LEU A 158 8.23 7.36 13.03
C LEU A 158 8.17 5.86 13.34
N LEU A 159 7.12 5.19 12.88
CA LEU A 159 6.96 3.74 12.97
C LEU A 159 7.15 3.11 11.60
N LEU A 160 8.03 2.14 11.50
CA LEU A 160 8.31 1.38 10.28
C LEU A 160 7.82 -0.06 10.48
N LEU A 161 6.98 -0.54 9.56
CA LEU A 161 6.38 -1.86 9.62
C LEU A 161 6.74 -2.65 8.34
N ASP A 162 7.49 -3.74 8.49
CA ASP A 162 7.91 -4.61 7.38
C ASP A 162 6.99 -5.84 7.32
N GLU A 163 6.00 -5.82 6.42
CA GLU A 163 4.99 -6.87 6.20
C GLU A 163 4.33 -7.40 7.48
N PRO A 164 3.80 -6.52 8.34
CA PRO A 164 3.36 -6.90 9.68
C PRO A 164 2.17 -7.87 9.72
N PHE A 165 1.46 -8.11 8.60
CA PHE A 165 0.25 -8.94 8.57
C PHE A 165 0.39 -10.21 7.72
N SER A 166 1.58 -10.52 7.23
CA SER A 166 1.80 -11.60 6.26
C SER A 166 1.51 -13.00 6.82
N ALA A 167 1.68 -13.20 8.12
CA ALA A 167 1.52 -14.51 8.78
C ALA A 167 0.16 -14.73 9.46
N LEU A 168 -0.84 -13.85 9.21
CA LEU A 168 -2.13 -13.90 9.90
C LEU A 168 -3.26 -14.42 9.01
N ASP A 169 -4.18 -15.17 9.61
CA ASP A 169 -5.45 -15.54 8.99
C ASP A 169 -6.33 -14.32 8.69
N HIS A 170 -7.20 -14.44 7.70
CA HIS A 170 -7.99 -13.32 7.15
C HIS A 170 -8.78 -12.55 8.20
N ASP A 171 -9.55 -13.25 9.05
CA ASP A 171 -10.45 -12.61 10.03
C ASP A 171 -9.68 -11.92 11.16
N LEU A 172 -8.63 -12.58 11.64
CA LEU A 172 -7.73 -12.00 12.64
C LEU A 172 -7.00 -10.76 12.12
N LYS A 173 -6.64 -10.77 10.83
CA LYS A 173 -5.96 -9.67 10.16
C LYS A 173 -6.82 -8.40 10.13
N ILE A 174 -8.10 -8.49 9.73
CA ILE A 174 -9.00 -7.34 9.61
C ILE A 174 -9.12 -6.60 10.94
N ASN A 175 -9.43 -7.33 12.01
CA ASN A 175 -9.59 -6.75 13.33
C ASN A 175 -8.29 -6.12 13.85
N LEU A 176 -7.16 -6.81 13.64
CA LEU A 176 -5.86 -6.32 14.06
C LEU A 176 -5.45 -5.04 13.33
N MET A 177 -5.69 -4.95 12.02
CA MET A 177 -5.43 -3.76 11.23
C MET A 177 -6.19 -2.54 11.77
N GLU A 178 -7.48 -2.70 12.11
CA GLU A 178 -8.30 -1.64 12.69
C GLU A 178 -7.78 -1.17 14.05
N ASP A 179 -7.44 -2.12 14.92
CA ASP A 179 -6.87 -1.81 16.25
C ASP A 179 -5.57 -1.03 16.13
N ILE A 180 -4.68 -1.46 15.21
CA ILE A 180 -3.39 -0.81 14.96
C ILE A 180 -3.57 0.58 14.35
N MET A 181 -4.46 0.75 13.37
CA MET A 181 -4.77 2.05 12.80
C MET A 181 -5.27 3.03 13.87
N LYS A 182 -6.24 2.59 14.69
CA LYS A 182 -6.76 3.40 15.80
C LYS A 182 -5.65 3.79 16.77
N LEU A 183 -4.76 2.85 17.09
CA LEU A 183 -3.63 3.09 17.99
C LEU A 183 -2.65 4.11 17.39
N ILE A 184 -2.20 3.92 16.14
CA ILE A 184 -1.26 4.82 15.45
C ILE A 184 -1.85 6.25 15.39
N LYS A 185 -3.13 6.37 14.98
CA LYS A 185 -3.81 7.68 14.89
C LYS A 185 -4.02 8.31 16.26
N SER A 186 -4.42 7.56 17.29
CA SER A 186 -4.63 8.09 18.65
C SER A 186 -3.34 8.53 19.34
N GLU A 187 -2.21 7.92 19.02
CA GLU A 187 -0.90 8.30 19.51
C GLU A 187 -0.21 9.36 18.64
N GLY A 188 -0.82 9.79 17.54
CA GLY A 188 -0.27 10.79 16.61
C GLY A 188 1.04 10.35 15.93
N ILE A 189 1.20 9.04 15.71
CA ILE A 189 2.43 8.47 15.14
C ILE A 189 2.35 8.51 13.62
N THR A 190 3.41 8.96 12.97
CA THR A 190 3.60 8.79 11.52
C THR A 190 4.11 7.38 11.24
N ALA A 191 3.56 6.71 10.24
CA ALA A 191 3.94 5.32 9.96
C ALA A 191 4.24 5.07 8.48
N ILE A 192 5.22 4.18 8.23
CA ILE A 192 5.47 3.59 6.92
C ILE A 192 5.23 2.09 7.01
N LEU A 193 4.32 1.60 6.19
CA LEU A 193 3.92 0.20 6.11
C LEU A 193 4.41 -0.40 4.79
N ILE A 194 5.16 -1.49 4.83
CA ILE A 194 5.37 -2.34 3.66
C ILE A 194 4.30 -3.40 3.65
N THR A 195 3.64 -3.55 2.54
CA THR A 195 2.74 -4.65 2.25
C THR A 195 2.76 -4.98 0.76
N HIS A 196 2.47 -6.22 0.42
CA HIS A 196 2.23 -6.66 -0.96
C HIS A 196 0.72 -6.83 -1.25
N ASN A 197 -0.13 -6.57 -0.26
CA ASN A 197 -1.58 -6.68 -0.38
C ASN A 197 -2.21 -5.30 -0.59
N ALA A 198 -2.82 -5.10 -1.76
CA ALA A 198 -3.47 -3.84 -2.12
C ALA A 198 -4.60 -3.46 -1.15
N GLN A 199 -5.37 -4.44 -0.64
CA GLN A 199 -6.48 -4.20 0.29
C GLN A 199 -5.98 -3.68 1.65
N GLU A 200 -4.83 -4.17 2.12
CA GLU A 200 -4.18 -3.64 3.33
C GLU A 200 -3.79 -2.17 3.13
N ALA A 201 -3.15 -1.86 2.00
CA ALA A 201 -2.75 -0.50 1.69
C ALA A 201 -3.95 0.44 1.52
N PHE A 202 -5.02 0.00 0.84
CA PHE A 202 -6.24 0.79 0.66
C PHE A 202 -6.93 1.10 2.00
N LYS A 203 -6.96 0.13 2.92
CA LYS A 203 -7.63 0.27 4.22
C LYS A 203 -6.83 1.11 5.21
N MET A 204 -5.50 0.99 5.20
CA MET A 204 -4.66 1.56 6.25
C MET A 204 -4.02 2.89 5.91
N SER A 205 -3.87 3.24 4.62
CA SER A 205 -2.95 4.32 4.24
C SER A 205 -3.66 5.59 3.84
N ASP A 206 -3.12 6.72 4.25
CA ASP A 206 -3.48 8.04 3.73
C ASP A 206 -2.91 8.23 2.32
N LYS A 207 -1.71 7.66 2.06
CA LYS A 207 -1.05 7.67 0.75
C LYS A 207 -0.30 6.36 0.50
N ILE A 208 -0.11 6.05 -0.79
CA ILE A 208 0.65 4.90 -1.27
C ILE A 208 1.80 5.40 -2.14
N ALA A 209 3.01 4.92 -1.85
CA ALA A 209 4.20 5.11 -2.68
C ALA A 209 4.51 3.80 -3.40
N PHE A 210 4.47 3.81 -4.72
CA PHE A 210 4.77 2.64 -5.54
C PHE A 210 6.22 2.70 -6.04
N ILE A 211 6.99 1.67 -5.73
CA ILE A 211 8.39 1.54 -6.13
C ILE A 211 8.50 0.62 -7.33
N SER A 212 8.94 1.18 -8.46
CA SER A 212 9.38 0.43 -9.63
C SER A 212 10.57 1.13 -10.27
N ASN A 213 11.30 0.43 -11.14
CA ASN A 213 12.49 0.98 -11.80
C ASN A 213 13.50 1.64 -10.83
N LYS A 214 13.62 1.05 -9.61
CA LYS A 214 14.52 1.52 -8.54
C LYS A 214 14.16 2.88 -7.92
N THR A 215 13.00 3.46 -8.22
CA THR A 215 12.56 4.75 -7.68
C THR A 215 11.08 4.69 -7.28
N ILE A 216 10.57 5.76 -6.66
CA ILE A 216 9.14 5.94 -6.44
C ILE A 216 8.53 6.53 -7.71
N THR A 217 7.74 5.72 -8.42
CA THR A 217 7.12 6.11 -9.69
C THR A 217 5.77 6.77 -9.53
N GLN A 218 5.06 6.48 -8.42
CA GLN A 218 3.81 7.17 -8.08
C GLN A 218 3.67 7.28 -6.57
N TYR A 219 3.24 8.47 -6.08
CA TYR A 219 2.93 8.73 -4.67
C TYR A 219 1.64 9.53 -4.56
N THR A 220 0.56 8.87 -4.13
CA THR A 220 -0.78 9.47 -4.14
C THR A 220 -1.72 8.76 -3.16
N SER A 221 -2.99 9.22 -3.05
CA SER A 221 -4.00 8.55 -2.24
C SER A 221 -4.36 7.15 -2.78
N PRO A 222 -4.90 6.24 -1.95
CA PRO A 222 -5.39 4.93 -2.37
C PRO A 222 -6.39 5.01 -3.53
N TYR A 223 -7.31 5.95 -3.47
CA TYR A 223 -8.29 6.20 -4.53
C TYR A 223 -7.62 6.53 -5.86
N ASN A 224 -6.67 7.46 -5.86
CA ASN A 224 -6.01 7.89 -7.09
C ASN A 224 -5.07 6.83 -7.69
N ILE A 225 -4.40 6.00 -6.86
CA ILE A 225 -3.52 4.96 -7.42
C ILE A 225 -4.32 3.86 -8.12
N TYR A 226 -5.55 3.60 -7.67
CA TYR A 226 -6.46 2.65 -8.31
C TYR A 226 -7.10 3.21 -9.58
N HIS A 227 -7.65 4.43 -9.53
CA HIS A 227 -8.41 5.01 -10.64
C HIS A 227 -7.55 5.79 -11.64
N ARG A 228 -6.37 6.29 -11.22
CA ARG A 228 -5.46 7.12 -12.04
C ARG A 228 -4.02 6.63 -11.94
N PRO A 229 -3.77 5.33 -12.25
CA PRO A 229 -2.41 4.81 -12.28
C PRO A 229 -1.61 5.47 -13.40
N LEU A 230 -0.30 5.70 -13.15
CA LEU A 230 0.59 6.30 -14.16
C LEU A 230 1.16 5.28 -15.14
N SER A 231 0.97 3.98 -14.91
CA SER A 231 1.44 2.91 -15.80
C SER A 231 0.57 1.66 -15.72
N LYS A 232 0.66 0.79 -16.74
CA LYS A 232 0.03 -0.53 -16.74
C LYS A 232 0.54 -1.41 -15.60
N GLU A 233 1.82 -1.31 -15.23
CA GLU A 233 2.40 -2.01 -14.09
C GLU A 233 1.65 -1.67 -12.80
N ILE A 234 1.46 -0.39 -12.52
CA ILE A 234 0.73 0.09 -11.34
C ILE A 234 -0.72 -0.36 -11.41
N SER A 235 -1.38 -0.16 -12.56
CA SER A 235 -2.77 -0.56 -12.75
C SER A 235 -2.99 -2.04 -12.44
N ASN A 236 -2.18 -2.92 -13.01
CA ASN A 236 -2.27 -4.37 -12.84
C ASN A 236 -1.91 -4.81 -11.42
N PHE A 237 -1.03 -4.07 -10.73
CA PHE A 237 -0.65 -4.37 -9.36
C PHE A 237 -1.80 -4.15 -8.37
N PHE A 238 -2.61 -3.11 -8.60
CA PHE A 238 -3.68 -2.72 -7.68
C PHE A 238 -5.05 -3.33 -7.98
N GLY A 239 -5.20 -4.08 -9.06
CA GLY A 239 -6.45 -4.79 -9.36
C GLY A 239 -6.53 -5.25 -10.80
N ILE A 240 -7.60 -5.96 -11.11
CA ILE A 240 -7.89 -6.43 -12.47
C ILE A 240 -8.06 -5.21 -13.38
N SER A 241 -7.38 -5.25 -14.52
CA SER A 241 -7.37 -4.17 -15.50
C SER A 241 -7.58 -4.74 -16.90
N SER A 242 -8.38 -4.06 -17.67
CA SER A 242 -8.48 -4.24 -19.12
C SER A 242 -8.02 -2.97 -19.80
N TYR A 243 -7.58 -3.10 -21.04
CA TYR A 243 -7.12 -1.97 -21.84
C TYR A 243 -7.78 -2.07 -23.20
N ILE A 244 -8.63 -1.11 -23.54
CA ILE A 244 -9.21 -1.02 -24.88
C ILE A 244 -8.49 0.05 -25.70
N LYS A 245 -8.31 -0.22 -26.99
CA LYS A 245 -7.68 0.72 -27.89
C LYS A 245 -8.55 1.94 -28.07
N ALA A 246 -7.92 3.11 -27.98
CA ALA A 246 -8.57 4.38 -28.17
C ALA A 246 -7.76 5.27 -29.12
N GLU A 247 -8.44 6.01 -29.99
CA GLU A 247 -7.84 7.01 -30.87
C GLU A 247 -8.10 8.40 -30.32
N ILE A 248 -7.06 9.22 -30.19
CA ILE A 248 -7.16 10.63 -29.80
C ILE A 248 -7.76 11.42 -30.97
N LEU A 249 -8.99 11.90 -30.85
CA LEU A 249 -9.63 12.73 -31.87
C LEU A 249 -9.17 14.18 -31.80
N ASP A 250 -9.05 14.72 -30.60
CA ASP A 250 -8.52 16.05 -30.29
C ASP A 250 -8.11 16.17 -28.82
N SER A 251 -7.86 17.36 -28.32
CA SER A 251 -7.44 17.61 -26.92
C SER A 251 -8.48 17.21 -25.86
N HIS A 252 -9.72 16.95 -26.25
CA HIS A 252 -10.84 16.69 -25.34
C HIS A 252 -11.61 15.40 -25.63
N HIS A 253 -11.41 14.76 -26.79
CA HIS A 253 -12.20 13.62 -27.20
C HIS A 253 -11.33 12.44 -27.61
N ILE A 254 -11.74 11.24 -27.20
CA ILE A 254 -11.19 9.95 -27.65
C ILE A 254 -12.31 9.09 -28.22
N ARG A 255 -11.96 8.22 -29.16
CA ARG A 255 -12.83 7.22 -29.76
C ARG A 255 -12.38 5.82 -29.41
N THR A 256 -13.33 4.98 -29.01
CA THR A 256 -13.12 3.56 -28.73
C THR A 256 -14.21 2.74 -29.41
N ILE A 257 -14.12 1.42 -29.40
CA ILE A 257 -15.19 0.52 -29.83
C ILE A 257 -16.46 0.63 -28.95
N LEU A 258 -16.34 1.14 -27.71
CA LEU A 258 -17.48 1.36 -26.80
C LEU A 258 -17.98 2.80 -26.79
N GLY A 259 -17.67 3.58 -27.84
CA GLY A 259 -18.12 4.96 -28.01
C GLY A 259 -17.03 6.01 -27.88
N ASP A 260 -17.45 7.27 -28.00
CA ASP A 260 -16.61 8.45 -27.86
C ASP A 260 -16.70 8.97 -26.39
N PHE A 261 -15.57 9.43 -25.82
CA PHE A 261 -15.50 9.89 -24.43
C PHE A 261 -14.77 11.23 -24.34
N ASP A 262 -15.25 12.07 -23.41
CA ASP A 262 -14.69 13.38 -23.12
C ASP A 262 -13.66 13.30 -22.01
N GLY A 263 -12.51 13.97 -22.19
CA GLY A 263 -11.42 14.00 -21.21
C GLY A 263 -10.40 15.11 -21.48
N ASN A 264 -9.29 15.09 -20.79
CA ASN A 264 -8.15 15.98 -21.09
C ASN A 264 -7.02 15.16 -21.70
N PHE A 265 -6.73 15.40 -22.97
CA PHE A 265 -5.73 14.69 -23.77
C PHE A 265 -4.69 15.64 -24.39
N GLU A 266 -4.53 16.84 -23.87
CA GLU A 266 -3.61 17.87 -24.39
C GLU A 266 -2.17 17.36 -24.58
N LYS A 267 -1.74 16.39 -23.78
CA LYS A 267 -0.40 15.79 -23.88
C LYS A 267 -0.23 14.83 -25.07
N TYR A 268 -1.33 14.42 -25.71
CA TYR A 268 -1.32 13.49 -26.83
C TYR A 268 -1.53 14.18 -28.16
N LYS A 269 -0.97 13.63 -29.23
CA LYS A 269 -1.20 14.14 -30.58
C LYS A 269 -2.50 13.57 -31.14
N LYS A 270 -3.25 14.38 -31.90
CA LYS A 270 -4.39 13.92 -32.66
C LYS A 270 -4.01 12.72 -33.54
N GLY A 271 -4.85 11.67 -33.58
CA GLY A 271 -4.62 10.43 -34.29
C GLY A 271 -3.71 9.43 -33.57
N SER A 272 -3.18 9.77 -32.37
CA SER A 272 -2.40 8.82 -31.57
C SER A 272 -3.29 7.70 -31.07
N GLN A 273 -2.74 6.48 -31.03
CA GLN A 273 -3.36 5.34 -30.37
C GLN A 273 -2.89 5.26 -28.94
N VAL A 274 -3.83 5.09 -28.01
CA VAL A 274 -3.59 4.95 -26.58
C VAL A 274 -4.40 3.77 -26.03
N ASP A 275 -4.07 3.33 -24.84
CA ASP A 275 -4.85 2.31 -24.14
C ASP A 275 -5.73 2.97 -23.06
N LEU A 276 -7.05 2.87 -23.21
CA LEU A 276 -8.00 3.30 -22.19
C LEU A 276 -8.10 2.20 -21.12
N LEU A 277 -7.79 2.56 -19.88
CA LEU A 277 -7.95 1.67 -18.73
C LEU A 277 -9.42 1.46 -18.41
N ILE A 278 -9.82 0.20 -18.32
CA ILE A 278 -11.14 -0.25 -17.87
C ILE A 278 -10.97 -1.13 -16.63
N ARG A 279 -11.65 -0.78 -15.56
CA ARG A 279 -11.79 -1.62 -14.35
C ARG A 279 -13.08 -2.45 -14.46
N PRO A 280 -13.15 -3.63 -13.81
CA PRO A 280 -14.36 -4.45 -13.85
C PRO A 280 -15.61 -3.73 -13.33
N ASP A 281 -15.46 -2.80 -12.40
CA ASP A 281 -16.52 -1.97 -11.86
C ASP A 281 -16.97 -0.83 -12.79
N ASN A 282 -16.24 -0.59 -13.88
CA ASN A 282 -16.65 0.36 -14.91
C ASN A 282 -17.65 -0.22 -15.91
N ILE A 283 -17.82 -1.52 -15.96
CA ILE A 283 -18.73 -2.21 -16.87
C ILE A 283 -19.93 -2.71 -16.07
N THR A 284 -21.12 -2.46 -16.60
CA THR A 284 -22.37 -2.97 -16.04
C THR A 284 -23.24 -3.58 -17.15
N TYR A 285 -24.01 -4.60 -16.82
CA TYR A 285 -25.08 -5.12 -17.67
C TYR A 285 -26.18 -4.08 -17.81
N ASP A 286 -26.63 -3.83 -19.04
CA ASP A 286 -27.74 -2.91 -19.34
C ASP A 286 -28.46 -3.34 -20.62
N ASP A 287 -29.66 -3.90 -20.49
CA ASP A 287 -30.49 -4.35 -21.63
C ASP A 287 -30.77 -3.29 -22.69
N LYS A 288 -30.66 -2.02 -22.32
CA LYS A 288 -30.93 -0.89 -23.21
C LYS A 288 -29.67 -0.38 -23.91
N SER A 289 -28.50 -0.92 -23.58
CA SER A 289 -27.27 -0.50 -24.24
C SER A 289 -27.20 -0.89 -25.69
N GLU A 290 -26.53 -0.08 -26.52
CA GLU A 290 -26.22 -0.37 -27.92
C GLU A 290 -24.99 -1.31 -28.01
N PHE A 291 -24.15 -1.36 -27.01
CA PHE A 291 -22.93 -2.17 -27.02
C PHE A 291 -23.18 -3.57 -26.44
N SER A 292 -22.57 -4.55 -27.08
CA SER A 292 -22.64 -5.94 -26.65
C SER A 292 -21.28 -6.59 -26.54
N ALA A 293 -21.20 -7.64 -25.72
CA ALA A 293 -20.00 -8.44 -25.57
C ALA A 293 -20.36 -9.91 -25.34
N LYS A 294 -19.49 -10.82 -25.78
CA LYS A 294 -19.65 -12.25 -25.60
C LYS A 294 -19.01 -12.70 -24.30
N VAL A 295 -19.74 -13.44 -23.49
CA VAL A 295 -19.20 -14.08 -22.27
C VAL A 295 -18.27 -15.22 -22.66
N ILE A 296 -16.98 -15.09 -22.36
CA ILE A 296 -15.98 -16.13 -22.66
C ILE A 296 -15.55 -16.91 -21.42
N LYS A 297 -15.70 -16.32 -20.23
CA LYS A 297 -15.41 -16.97 -18.96
C LYS A 297 -16.25 -16.37 -17.84
N GLN A 298 -16.62 -17.24 -16.88
CA GLN A 298 -17.32 -16.85 -15.66
C GLN A 298 -16.56 -17.41 -14.45
N THR A 299 -16.37 -16.61 -13.42
CA THR A 299 -15.74 -17.01 -12.18
C THR A 299 -16.58 -16.50 -11.00
N PHE A 300 -17.09 -17.42 -10.18
CA PHE A 300 -17.82 -17.05 -8.96
C PHE A 300 -16.85 -16.56 -7.89
N ILE A 301 -17.13 -15.39 -7.31
CA ILE A 301 -16.30 -14.73 -6.30
C ILE A 301 -17.06 -14.39 -5.02
N GLY A 302 -18.16 -15.09 -4.75
CA GLY A 302 -19.00 -14.92 -3.56
C GLY A 302 -20.30 -14.19 -3.87
N SER A 303 -20.41 -12.90 -3.57
CA SER A 303 -21.60 -12.08 -3.89
C SER A 303 -21.78 -11.83 -5.38
N ASP A 304 -20.70 -11.96 -6.16
CA ASP A 304 -20.64 -11.56 -7.55
C ASP A 304 -20.03 -12.65 -8.44
N PHE A 305 -20.23 -12.51 -9.74
CA PHE A 305 -19.45 -13.16 -10.77
C PHE A 305 -18.45 -12.15 -11.37
N LEU A 306 -17.23 -12.61 -11.60
CA LEU A 306 -16.28 -11.95 -12.50
C LEU A 306 -16.40 -12.59 -13.87
N TYR A 307 -16.89 -11.82 -14.84
CA TYR A 307 -16.97 -12.19 -16.24
C TYR A 307 -15.74 -11.69 -17.00
N GLU A 308 -15.20 -12.54 -17.88
CA GLU A 308 -14.33 -12.13 -18.97
C GLU A 308 -15.19 -12.06 -20.23
N LEU A 309 -15.24 -10.89 -20.84
CA LEU A 309 -16.08 -10.57 -21.97
C LEU A 309 -15.20 -10.27 -23.18
N GLU A 310 -15.60 -10.73 -24.36
CA GLU A 310 -14.97 -10.44 -25.64
C GLU A 310 -15.82 -9.44 -26.42
N LEU A 311 -15.21 -8.33 -26.82
CA LEU A 311 -15.82 -7.31 -27.67
C LEU A 311 -15.79 -7.74 -29.17
N GLU A 312 -16.49 -7.02 -30.04
CA GLU A 312 -16.59 -7.33 -31.47
C GLU A 312 -15.22 -7.35 -32.18
N ASP A 313 -14.26 -6.57 -31.69
CA ASP A 313 -12.89 -6.50 -32.22
C ASP A 313 -11.92 -7.48 -31.54
N SER A 314 -12.46 -8.46 -30.81
CA SER A 314 -11.70 -9.47 -30.03
C SER A 314 -10.90 -8.92 -28.83
N GLN A 315 -11.08 -7.66 -28.47
CA GLN A 315 -10.53 -7.15 -27.23
C GLN A 315 -11.28 -7.74 -26.02
N LYS A 316 -10.57 -7.96 -24.90
CA LYS A 316 -11.11 -8.58 -23.71
C LYS A 316 -11.24 -7.57 -22.58
N ILE A 317 -12.38 -7.60 -21.91
CA ILE A 317 -12.68 -6.78 -20.75
C ILE A 317 -13.22 -7.63 -19.62
N PHE A 318 -13.11 -7.13 -18.39
CA PHE A 318 -13.69 -7.77 -17.21
C PHE A 318 -14.87 -6.95 -16.69
N CYS A 319 -15.87 -7.64 -16.12
CA CYS A 319 -17.05 -7.05 -15.53
C CYS A 319 -17.39 -7.78 -14.23
N TYR A 320 -17.78 -7.03 -13.19
CA TYR A 320 -18.44 -7.60 -12.03
C TYR A 320 -19.95 -7.51 -12.19
N GLU A 321 -20.64 -8.64 -11.96
CA GLU A 321 -22.10 -8.68 -11.92
C GLU A 321 -22.57 -9.44 -10.69
N PRO A 322 -23.65 -8.98 -10.00
CA PRO A 322 -24.24 -9.70 -8.89
C PRO A 322 -24.57 -11.15 -9.26
N ALA A 323 -24.32 -12.08 -8.34
CA ALA A 323 -24.49 -13.52 -8.58
C ALA A 323 -25.92 -13.94 -8.97
N GLN A 324 -26.93 -13.06 -8.77
CA GLN A 324 -28.30 -13.24 -9.24
C GLN A 324 -28.45 -13.05 -10.76
N HIS A 325 -27.53 -12.37 -11.41
CA HIS A 325 -27.49 -12.18 -12.87
C HIS A 325 -26.51 -13.19 -13.46
N ASN A 326 -26.99 -14.42 -13.65
CA ASN A 326 -26.18 -15.51 -14.18
C ASN A 326 -26.26 -15.56 -15.70
N HIS A 327 -25.16 -15.27 -16.39
CA HIS A 327 -25.04 -15.33 -17.85
C HIS A 327 -24.22 -16.55 -18.24
N GLU A 328 -24.70 -17.29 -19.26
CA GLU A 328 -24.03 -18.51 -19.75
C GLU A 328 -22.78 -18.19 -20.60
N ILE A 329 -21.81 -19.11 -20.61
CA ILE A 329 -20.65 -19.01 -21.50
C ILE A 329 -21.13 -19.04 -22.95
N ASN A 330 -20.57 -18.19 -23.79
CA ASN A 330 -20.95 -17.87 -25.17
C ASN A 330 -22.24 -17.06 -25.33
N GLN A 331 -22.94 -16.68 -24.27
CA GLN A 331 -24.03 -15.74 -24.34
C GLN A 331 -23.53 -14.36 -24.76
N ILE A 332 -24.26 -13.66 -25.61
CA ILE A 332 -24.04 -12.24 -25.91
C ILE A 332 -24.91 -11.44 -24.96
N ILE A 333 -24.27 -10.56 -24.22
CA ILE A 333 -24.92 -9.66 -23.25
C ILE A 333 -24.70 -8.20 -23.65
N LYS A 334 -25.65 -7.36 -23.29
CA LYS A 334 -25.52 -5.93 -23.49
C LYS A 334 -24.81 -5.30 -22.31
N ILE A 335 -23.86 -4.42 -22.59
CA ILE A 335 -23.01 -3.80 -21.59
C ILE A 335 -22.99 -2.30 -21.73
N LYS A 336 -22.82 -1.61 -20.60
CA LYS A 336 -22.66 -0.17 -20.54
C LYS A 336 -21.35 0.16 -19.84
N LEU A 337 -20.59 1.09 -20.42
CA LEU A 337 -19.36 1.60 -19.82
C LEU A 337 -19.68 2.87 -19.01
N ASN A 338 -19.38 2.82 -17.71
CA ASN A 338 -19.56 3.92 -16.77
C ASN A 338 -18.18 4.37 -16.25
N LEU A 339 -17.60 5.38 -16.89
CA LEU A 339 -16.30 5.92 -16.50
C LEU A 339 -16.47 7.17 -15.64
N ALA A 340 -16.29 7.05 -14.32
CA ALA A 340 -16.16 8.21 -13.44
C ALA A 340 -14.82 8.94 -13.66
N HIS A 341 -13.79 8.19 -14.08
CA HIS A 341 -12.45 8.68 -14.37
C HIS A 341 -11.94 8.05 -15.64
N LEU A 342 -11.52 8.88 -16.57
CA LEU A 342 -10.95 8.44 -17.82
C LEU A 342 -9.43 8.49 -17.72
N THR A 343 -8.81 7.31 -17.70
CA THR A 343 -7.35 7.16 -17.59
C THR A 343 -6.83 6.45 -18.83
N VAL A 344 -6.02 7.16 -19.59
CA VAL A 344 -5.32 6.63 -20.77
C VAL A 344 -3.84 6.45 -20.47
N LEU A 345 -3.29 5.36 -20.95
CA LEU A 345 -1.90 4.97 -20.81
C LEU A 345 -1.26 4.82 -22.18
N ASP A 346 0.05 5.00 -22.24
CA ASP A 346 0.80 4.79 -23.48
C ASP A 346 0.70 3.31 -23.90
N SER A 347 0.50 3.08 -25.20
CA SER A 347 0.29 1.75 -25.79
C SER A 347 1.54 0.89 -25.72
#